data_995401bf464be3aec89a50249e17d4c3
#
_entry.id   995401bf464be3aec89a50249e17d4c3
#
_cell.length_a   1.000
_cell.length_b   1.000
_cell.length_c   1.000
_cell.angle_alpha   90.00
_cell.angle_beta   90.00
_cell.angle_gamma   90.00
#
_symmetry.space_group_name_H-M   'P 1'
#
loop_
_entity.id
_entity.type
_entity.pdbx_description
1 polymer ?
#
loop_
_entity_poly.entity_id
_entity_poly.type
_entity_poly.pdbx_seq_one_letter_code
_entity_poly.pdbx_strand_id
1 'polypeptide(L)'
;GDHGWHLGEKEHWRKHALWDVSTRTPLVFSAPKGMAKGQLCQRPVSLIDIYPTLIEICGLPKQKGLDGQSLKPLLENPGRKWDRPVVITYGLHNHAIQTERWRYIRYCDGGQELYDHDHDPNEWTNLASIPKYSPQKTKLAKWLPSTNGEPKK
;
A
#
# COMPACT_ATOMS: atom_id res chain seq x y z
N GLY A 1 1.63 10.31 9.93
CA GLY A 1 0.90 11.07 8.89
C GLY A 1 -0.21 10.25 8.31
N ASP A 2 -1.06 10.90 7.52
CA ASP A 2 -2.20 10.27 6.82
C ASP A 2 -1.92 10.10 5.32
N HIS A 3 -1.01 10.89 4.76
CA HIS A 3 -0.55 10.80 3.38
C HIS A 3 0.81 11.49 3.22
N GLY A 4 1.44 11.28 2.06
CA GLY A 4 2.58 12.04 1.58
C GLY A 4 2.16 13.27 0.75
N TRP A 5 3.12 13.90 0.03
CA TRP A 5 2.87 15.11 -0.73
C TRP A 5 3.92 15.29 -1.83
N HIS A 6 3.49 15.58 -3.06
CA HIS A 6 4.38 15.96 -4.15
C HIS A 6 4.73 17.46 -4.08
N LEU A 7 6.01 17.77 -4.27
CA LEU A 7 6.55 19.12 -4.33
C LEU A 7 7.19 19.43 -5.69
N GLY A 8 6.74 18.76 -6.73
CA GLY A 8 7.22 18.88 -8.11
C GLY A 8 7.70 17.55 -8.70
N GLU A 9 7.83 16.49 -7.90
CA GLU A 9 8.18 15.17 -8.41
C GLU A 9 7.14 14.71 -9.43
N LYS A 10 7.61 14.13 -10.54
CA LYS A 10 6.77 13.71 -11.68
C LYS A 10 5.89 14.85 -12.25
N GLU A 11 6.38 16.10 -12.15
CA GLU A 11 5.64 17.32 -12.57
C GLU A 11 4.28 17.47 -11.88
N HIS A 12 4.13 16.85 -10.71
CA HIS A 12 2.90 16.85 -9.91
C HIS A 12 3.07 17.62 -8.60
N TRP A 13 2.00 18.27 -8.17
CA TRP A 13 1.89 18.98 -6.90
C TRP A 13 0.70 18.44 -6.11
N ARG A 14 0.78 18.45 -4.78
CA ARG A 14 -0.26 17.94 -3.86
C ARG A 14 -0.21 16.43 -3.68
N LYS A 15 -1.33 15.85 -3.20
CA LYS A 15 -1.43 14.46 -2.73
C LYS A 15 -2.28 13.53 -3.61
N HIS A 16 -3.04 14.06 -4.54
CA HIS A 16 -4.02 13.31 -5.31
C HIS A 16 -3.36 12.51 -6.45
N ALA A 17 -2.56 11.50 -6.07
CA ALA A 17 -1.88 10.60 -6.99
C ALA A 17 -1.77 9.19 -6.39
N LEU A 18 -1.42 8.21 -7.23
CA LEU A 18 -1.22 6.81 -6.86
C LEU A 18 0.27 6.44 -6.71
N TRP A 19 1.17 7.39 -6.85
CA TRP A 19 2.62 7.22 -6.70
C TRP A 19 3.06 7.21 -5.24
N ASP A 20 4.24 6.66 -4.99
CA ASP A 20 4.77 6.44 -3.64
C ASP A 20 4.85 7.73 -2.82
N VAL A 21 5.31 8.81 -3.41
CA VAL A 21 5.48 10.12 -2.75
C VAL A 21 4.20 10.61 -2.07
N SER A 22 3.03 10.39 -2.66
CA SER A 22 1.75 10.81 -2.07
C SER A 22 1.09 9.76 -1.19
N THR A 23 1.44 8.48 -1.35
CA THR A 23 0.78 7.37 -0.65
C THR A 23 1.59 6.79 0.49
N ARG A 24 2.89 7.05 0.53
CA ARG A 24 3.78 6.63 1.60
C ARG A 24 3.77 7.64 2.74
N THR A 25 3.54 7.15 3.96
CA THR A 25 3.55 7.96 5.17
C THR A 25 4.18 7.22 6.34
N PRO A 26 4.84 7.91 7.26
CA PRO A 26 5.36 7.28 8.46
C PRO A 26 4.24 6.67 9.31
N LEU A 27 4.40 5.41 9.68
CA LEU A 27 3.56 4.72 10.65
C LEU A 27 4.44 4.22 11.80
N VAL A 28 4.21 4.75 13.00
CA VAL A 28 4.99 4.42 14.18
C VAL A 28 4.06 3.91 15.27
N PHE A 29 4.40 2.76 15.86
CA PHE A 29 3.71 2.22 17.02
C PHE A 29 4.60 2.33 18.26
N SER A 30 4.03 2.85 19.35
CA SER A 30 4.55 2.70 20.70
C SER A 30 3.61 1.75 21.43
N ALA A 31 4.08 0.54 21.69
CA ALA A 31 3.20 -0.54 22.14
C ALA A 31 3.70 -1.16 23.45
N PRO A 32 2.84 -1.86 24.21
CA PRO A 32 3.19 -2.52 25.45
C PRO A 32 4.30 -3.58 25.33
N LYS A 33 4.67 -4.17 26.45
CA LYS A 33 5.72 -5.22 26.55
C LYS A 33 5.46 -6.37 25.57
N GLY A 34 6.54 -6.91 24.98
CA GLY A 34 6.47 -8.08 24.08
C GLY A 34 6.46 -7.76 22.59
N MET A 35 6.48 -6.47 22.21
CA MET A 35 6.60 -6.05 20.83
C MET A 35 8.01 -5.56 20.53
N ALA A 36 8.45 -5.69 19.27
CA ALA A 36 9.77 -5.27 18.83
C ALA A 36 9.94 -3.74 18.97
N LYS A 37 10.80 -3.31 19.90
CA LYS A 37 11.06 -1.89 20.15
C LYS A 37 12.25 -1.41 19.35
N GLY A 38 12.15 -0.16 18.82
CA GLY A 38 13.22 0.48 18.09
C GLY A 38 13.58 -0.21 16.77
N GLN A 39 12.70 -1.06 16.24
CA GLN A 39 12.92 -1.79 15.00
C GLN A 39 12.12 -1.19 13.85
N LEU A 40 12.68 -1.34 12.65
CA LEU A 40 12.05 -0.93 11.39
C LEU A 40 11.45 -2.15 10.69
N CYS A 41 10.20 -2.01 10.22
CA CYS A 41 9.53 -2.98 9.37
C CYS A 41 9.43 -2.42 7.95
N GLN A 42 9.96 -3.14 6.96
CA GLN A 42 9.92 -2.76 5.54
C GLN A 42 8.67 -3.27 4.80
N ARG A 43 7.81 -4.03 5.50
CA ARG A 43 6.60 -4.58 4.89
C ARG A 43 5.61 -3.45 4.59
N PRO A 44 5.06 -3.36 3.36
CA PRO A 44 4.00 -2.41 3.08
C PRO A 44 2.74 -2.78 3.85
N VAL A 45 2.16 -1.78 4.50
CA VAL A 45 0.94 -1.91 5.30
C VAL A 45 0.00 -0.74 4.99
N SER A 46 -1.28 -0.91 5.25
CA SER A 46 -2.29 0.11 5.00
C SER A 46 -2.75 0.79 6.29
N LEU A 47 -3.16 2.06 6.21
CA LEU A 47 -3.75 2.76 7.35
C LEU A 47 -5.06 2.11 7.85
N ILE A 48 -5.78 1.39 6.98
CA ILE A 48 -6.96 0.60 7.40
C ILE A 48 -6.61 -0.54 8.37
N ASP A 49 -5.34 -0.94 8.42
CA ASP A 49 -4.84 -1.98 9.31
C ASP A 49 -4.69 -1.48 10.76
N ILE A 50 -4.70 -0.17 11.00
CA ILE A 50 -4.55 0.41 12.33
C ILE A 50 -5.68 -0.04 13.26
N TYR A 51 -6.93 0.09 12.82
CA TYR A 51 -8.09 -0.21 13.66
C TYR A 51 -8.11 -1.69 14.12
N PRO A 52 -8.02 -2.71 13.25
CA PRO A 52 -7.95 -4.09 13.70
C PRO A 52 -6.70 -4.40 14.55
N THR A 53 -5.60 -3.67 14.34
CA THR A 53 -4.40 -3.79 15.18
C THR A 53 -4.67 -3.34 16.60
N LEU A 54 -5.31 -2.18 16.77
CA LEU A 54 -5.66 -1.64 18.09
C LEU A 54 -6.66 -2.55 18.82
N ILE A 55 -7.68 -3.06 18.11
CA ILE A 55 -8.62 -4.05 18.67
C ILE A 55 -7.86 -5.24 19.26
N GLU A 56 -6.93 -5.82 18.50
CA GLU A 56 -6.19 -7.01 18.94
C GLU A 56 -5.22 -6.70 20.08
N ILE A 57 -4.51 -5.58 20.04
CA ILE A 57 -3.56 -5.19 21.11
C ILE A 57 -4.29 -4.89 22.42
N CYS A 58 -5.45 -4.26 22.35
CA CYS A 58 -6.28 -3.91 23.51
C CYS A 58 -7.14 -5.08 24.03
N GLY A 59 -7.08 -6.27 23.39
CA GLY A 59 -7.88 -7.43 23.79
C GLY A 59 -9.38 -7.23 23.61
N LEU A 60 -9.80 -6.35 22.71
CA LEU A 60 -11.21 -6.07 22.43
C LEU A 60 -11.82 -7.17 21.53
N PRO A 61 -13.15 -7.37 21.57
CA PRO A 61 -13.82 -8.31 20.69
C PRO A 61 -13.57 -8.00 19.21
N LYS A 62 -13.20 -9.03 18.44
CA LYS A 62 -12.98 -8.90 17.00
C LYS A 62 -14.23 -8.38 16.30
N GLN A 63 -14.05 -7.38 15.43
CA GLN A 63 -15.09 -6.85 14.57
C GLN A 63 -15.10 -7.61 13.25
N LYS A 64 -16.31 -7.94 12.77
CA LYS A 64 -16.51 -8.55 11.44
C LYS A 64 -16.60 -7.48 10.35
N GLY A 65 -16.25 -7.85 9.11
CA GLY A 65 -16.42 -6.97 7.95
C GLY A 65 -15.37 -5.85 7.84
N LEU A 66 -14.21 -6.01 8.50
CA LEU A 66 -13.08 -5.11 8.32
C LEU A 66 -12.23 -5.56 7.14
N ASP A 67 -11.90 -4.63 6.23
CA ASP A 67 -10.97 -4.88 5.12
C ASP A 67 -9.51 -4.87 5.60
N GLY A 68 -9.22 -4.17 6.69
CA GLY A 68 -7.90 -4.12 7.34
C GLY A 68 -7.55 -5.42 8.06
N GLN A 69 -6.26 -5.68 8.22
CA GLN A 69 -5.71 -6.81 8.96
C GLN A 69 -4.81 -6.31 10.10
N SER A 70 -4.85 -6.99 11.26
CA SER A 70 -3.99 -6.62 12.37
C SER A 70 -2.51 -6.75 12.03
N LEU A 71 -1.75 -5.71 12.37
CA LEU A 71 -0.29 -5.63 12.23
C LEU A 71 0.45 -6.20 13.46
N LYS A 72 -0.26 -6.69 14.48
CA LYS A 72 0.36 -7.26 15.69
C LYS A 72 1.45 -8.27 15.36
N PRO A 73 1.28 -9.21 14.40
CA PRO A 73 2.35 -10.13 14.02
C PRO A 73 3.63 -9.47 13.50
N LEU A 74 3.52 -8.31 12.84
CA LEU A 74 4.68 -7.51 12.40
C LEU A 74 5.26 -6.69 13.54
N LEU A 75 4.45 -6.24 14.49
CA LEU A 75 4.92 -5.55 15.70
C LEU A 75 5.68 -6.50 16.63
N GLU A 76 5.36 -7.79 16.65
CA GLU A 76 6.07 -8.84 17.38
C GLU A 76 7.34 -9.29 16.65
N ASN A 77 7.29 -9.40 15.31
CA ASN A 77 8.40 -9.80 14.46
C ASN A 77 8.39 -9.03 13.13
N PRO A 78 9.09 -7.89 13.02
CA PRO A 78 9.16 -7.08 11.81
C PRO A 78 9.69 -7.80 10.57
N GLY A 79 10.49 -8.85 10.76
CA GLY A 79 11.03 -9.69 9.68
C GLY A 79 10.08 -10.78 9.19
N ARG A 80 8.90 -10.92 9.79
CA ARG A 80 7.95 -11.95 9.42
C ARG A 80 7.54 -11.85 7.95
N LYS A 81 7.34 -13.00 7.31
CA LYS A 81 6.79 -13.06 5.95
C LYS A 81 5.40 -12.41 5.92
N TRP A 82 5.21 -11.50 4.94
CA TRP A 82 3.98 -10.73 4.77
C TRP A 82 3.63 -10.67 3.28
N ASP A 83 2.77 -11.55 2.83
CA ASP A 83 2.47 -11.73 1.39
C ASP A 83 1.29 -10.86 0.92
N ARG A 84 0.74 -10.01 1.80
CA ARG A 84 -0.38 -9.14 1.48
C ARG A 84 0.12 -7.81 0.92
N PRO A 85 -0.18 -7.47 -0.34
CA PRO A 85 0.09 -6.14 -0.88
C PRO A 85 -0.89 -5.12 -0.31
N VAL A 86 -0.53 -3.85 -0.41
CA VAL A 86 -1.44 -2.74 -0.14
C VAL A 86 -2.18 -2.37 -1.42
N VAL A 87 -3.49 -2.21 -1.31
CA VAL A 87 -4.35 -1.67 -2.37
C VAL A 87 -4.63 -0.20 -2.05
N ILE A 88 -4.38 0.67 -3.01
CA ILE A 88 -4.62 2.11 -2.91
C ILE A 88 -5.59 2.50 -4.01
N THR A 89 -6.59 3.30 -3.66
CA THR A 89 -7.61 3.75 -4.61
C THR A 89 -7.69 5.28 -4.63
N TYR A 90 -7.74 5.86 -5.81
CA TYR A 90 -8.02 7.26 -6.01
C TYR A 90 -9.11 7.46 -7.07
N GLY A 91 -10.26 7.93 -6.63
CA GLY A 91 -11.43 8.02 -7.50
C GLY A 91 -11.95 6.65 -7.97
N LEU A 92 -12.76 6.64 -9.01
CA LEU A 92 -13.38 5.43 -9.54
C LEU A 92 -12.42 4.72 -10.50
N HIS A 93 -12.21 3.43 -10.28
CA HIS A 93 -11.38 2.54 -11.13
C HIS A 93 -9.89 2.90 -11.27
N ASN A 94 -9.37 3.82 -10.46
CA ASN A 94 -7.93 4.07 -10.41
C ASN A 94 -7.34 3.41 -9.16
N HIS A 95 -6.45 2.44 -9.36
CA HIS A 95 -5.90 1.64 -8.28
C HIS A 95 -4.39 1.46 -8.41
N ALA A 96 -3.70 1.44 -7.27
CA ALA A 96 -2.33 0.98 -7.18
C ALA A 96 -2.24 -0.25 -6.27
N ILE A 97 -1.37 -1.17 -6.64
CA ILE A 97 -0.98 -2.34 -5.85
C ILE A 97 0.48 -2.15 -5.45
N GLN A 98 0.72 -2.07 -4.13
CA GLN A 98 2.06 -1.93 -3.57
C GLN A 98 2.48 -3.21 -2.88
N THR A 99 3.62 -3.77 -3.31
CA THR A 99 4.37 -4.82 -2.60
C THR A 99 5.67 -4.21 -2.04
N GLU A 100 6.54 -5.00 -1.44
CA GLU A 100 7.86 -4.51 -1.00
C GLU A 100 8.69 -3.94 -2.16
N ARG A 101 8.66 -4.60 -3.31
CA ARG A 101 9.48 -4.25 -4.47
C ARG A 101 8.71 -3.55 -5.56
N TRP A 102 7.44 -3.94 -5.80
CA TRP A 102 6.72 -3.54 -7.01
C TRP A 102 5.57 -2.62 -6.69
N ARG A 103 5.42 -1.56 -7.50
CA ARG A 103 4.19 -0.79 -7.61
C ARG A 103 3.60 -0.99 -8.99
N TYR A 104 2.33 -1.38 -9.04
CA TYR A 104 1.54 -1.47 -10.26
C TYR A 104 0.34 -0.55 -10.14
N ILE A 105 0.15 0.32 -11.13
CA ILE A 105 -0.98 1.23 -11.20
C ILE A 105 -1.81 0.90 -12.43
N ARG A 106 -3.12 0.90 -12.27
CA ARG A 106 -4.09 0.83 -13.36
C ARG A 106 -5.09 1.96 -13.22
N TYR A 107 -5.24 2.71 -14.31
CA TYR A 107 -6.16 3.83 -14.43
C TYR A 107 -7.49 3.41 -15.08
N CYS A 108 -8.54 4.23 -14.88
CA CYS A 108 -9.88 3.98 -15.44
C CYS A 108 -9.92 4.06 -16.97
N ASP A 109 -9.01 4.77 -17.60
CA ASP A 109 -8.84 4.88 -19.06
C ASP A 109 -8.07 3.69 -19.67
N GLY A 110 -7.65 2.73 -18.85
CA GLY A 110 -6.83 1.59 -19.25
C GLY A 110 -5.32 1.84 -19.21
N GLY A 111 -4.88 3.04 -18.88
CA GLY A 111 -3.47 3.38 -18.65
C GLY A 111 -2.88 2.52 -17.54
N GLN A 112 -1.59 2.17 -17.69
CA GLN A 112 -0.89 1.32 -16.72
C GLN A 112 0.51 1.86 -16.44
N GLU A 113 0.94 1.70 -15.19
CA GLU A 113 2.31 1.95 -14.78
C GLU A 113 2.82 0.78 -13.94
N LEU A 114 4.11 0.51 -14.06
CA LEU A 114 4.81 -0.50 -13.25
C LEU A 114 6.18 0.03 -12.87
N TYR A 115 6.50 -0.05 -11.58
CA TYR A 115 7.77 0.41 -11.03
C TYR A 115 8.43 -0.67 -10.19
N ASP A 116 9.76 -0.73 -10.26
CA ASP A 116 10.63 -1.63 -9.51
C ASP A 116 11.42 -0.83 -8.46
N HIS A 117 10.95 -0.79 -7.23
CA HIS A 117 11.55 0.02 -6.17
C HIS A 117 12.95 -0.44 -5.76
N ASP A 118 13.37 -1.66 -6.11
CA ASP A 118 14.76 -2.09 -5.88
C ASP A 118 15.75 -1.35 -6.80
N HIS A 119 15.29 -0.85 -7.97
CA HIS A 119 16.11 -0.18 -8.96
C HIS A 119 15.69 1.28 -9.20
N ASP A 120 14.44 1.60 -8.97
CA ASP A 120 13.84 2.91 -9.19
C ASP A 120 12.89 3.29 -8.03
N PRO A 121 13.42 3.63 -6.85
CA PRO A 121 12.62 3.98 -5.69
C PRO A 121 11.82 5.28 -5.87
N ASN A 122 12.16 6.10 -6.86
CA ASN A 122 11.48 7.36 -7.17
C ASN A 122 10.42 7.23 -8.26
N GLU A 123 10.24 6.04 -8.83
CA GLU A 123 9.22 5.77 -9.86
C GLU A 123 9.37 6.62 -11.14
N TRP A 124 10.62 6.86 -11.58
CA TRP A 124 10.89 7.64 -12.78
C TRP A 124 10.64 6.88 -14.08
N THR A 125 10.87 5.57 -14.09
CA THR A 125 10.84 4.74 -15.29
C THR A 125 9.65 3.79 -15.29
N ASN A 126 8.62 4.09 -16.09
CA ASN A 126 7.47 3.22 -16.25
C ASN A 126 7.82 1.97 -17.07
N LEU A 127 7.77 0.80 -16.45
CA LEU A 127 8.08 -0.51 -17.04
C LEU A 127 6.86 -1.20 -17.67
N ALA A 128 5.67 -0.62 -17.59
CA ALA A 128 4.41 -1.30 -17.96
C ALA A 128 4.31 -1.70 -19.43
N SER A 129 4.96 -0.94 -20.34
CA SER A 129 4.97 -1.22 -21.78
C SER A 129 6.00 -2.26 -22.21
N ILE A 130 6.94 -2.63 -21.32
CA ILE A 130 8.04 -3.55 -21.65
C ILE A 130 7.53 -5.01 -21.54
N PRO A 131 7.56 -5.80 -22.63
CA PRO A 131 6.98 -7.16 -22.65
C PRO A 131 7.54 -8.10 -21.59
N LYS A 132 8.80 -7.96 -21.24
CA LYS A 132 9.49 -8.73 -20.18
C LYS A 132 8.75 -8.69 -18.84
N TYR A 133 8.05 -7.61 -18.52
CA TYR A 133 7.37 -7.43 -17.25
C TYR A 133 5.87 -7.78 -17.28
N SER A 134 5.34 -8.26 -18.41
CA SER A 134 3.94 -8.69 -18.51
C SER A 134 3.53 -9.74 -17.47
N PRO A 135 4.34 -10.77 -17.17
CA PRO A 135 3.99 -11.73 -16.11
C PRO A 135 3.87 -11.07 -14.73
N GLN A 136 4.75 -10.08 -14.44
CA GLN A 136 4.70 -9.36 -13.16
C GLN A 136 3.43 -8.51 -13.05
N LYS A 137 3.05 -7.81 -14.10
CA LYS A 137 1.78 -7.05 -14.15
C LYS A 137 0.58 -7.97 -13.91
N THR A 138 0.52 -9.11 -14.61
CA THR A 138 -0.56 -10.10 -14.45
C THR A 138 -0.65 -10.62 -13.02
N LYS A 139 0.49 -10.85 -12.37
CA LYS A 139 0.54 -11.28 -10.96
C LYS A 139 -0.04 -10.21 -10.03
N LEU A 140 0.34 -8.95 -10.23
CA LEU A 140 -0.12 -7.84 -9.40
C LEU A 140 -1.58 -7.48 -9.67
N ALA A 141 -2.03 -7.56 -10.93
CA ALA A 141 -3.40 -7.28 -11.33
C ALA A 141 -4.45 -8.18 -10.63
N LYS A 142 -4.05 -9.36 -10.15
CA LYS A 142 -4.94 -10.25 -9.37
C LYS A 142 -5.42 -9.64 -8.04
N TRP A 143 -4.71 -8.63 -7.55
CA TRP A 143 -5.04 -7.93 -6.31
C TRP A 143 -5.91 -6.69 -6.52
N LEU A 144 -6.16 -6.32 -7.78
CA LEU A 144 -7.05 -5.19 -8.07
C LEU A 144 -8.48 -5.51 -7.60
N PRO A 145 -9.19 -4.53 -7.03
CA PRO A 145 -10.57 -4.69 -6.63
C PRO A 145 -11.45 -5.15 -7.79
N SER A 146 -12.29 -6.15 -7.53
CA SER A 146 -13.30 -6.62 -8.49
C SER A 146 -14.54 -5.72 -8.53
N THR A 147 -14.77 -4.98 -7.45
CA THR A 147 -15.88 -4.03 -7.32
C THR A 147 -15.35 -2.66 -6.98
N ASN A 148 -15.93 -1.64 -7.59
CA ASN A 148 -15.69 -0.24 -7.22
C ASN A 148 -16.99 0.31 -6.64
N GLY A 149 -16.94 0.85 -5.43
CA GLY A 149 -18.09 1.53 -4.85
C GLY A 149 -18.48 2.72 -5.72
N GLU A 150 -19.74 2.85 -6.08
CA GLU A 150 -20.21 4.05 -6.73
C GLU A 150 -20.11 5.23 -5.76
N PRO A 151 -19.78 6.46 -6.26
CA PRO A 151 -19.79 7.65 -5.43
C PRO A 151 -21.18 7.81 -4.84
N LYS A 152 -21.28 7.86 -3.51
CA LYS A 152 -22.53 8.29 -2.89
C LYS A 152 -22.79 9.72 -3.34
N LYS A 153 -23.96 9.94 -3.98
CA LYS A 153 -24.46 11.27 -4.31
C LYS A 153 -24.68 12.10 -3.06
#